data_2be798289496f771a1daff10a840cd09
#
_entry.id   2be798289496f771a1daff10a840cd09
#
_cell.length_a   1.000
_cell.length_b   1.000
_cell.length_c   1.000
_cell.angle_alpha   90.00
_cell.angle_beta   90.00
_cell.angle_gamma   90.00
#
_symmetry.space_group_name_H-M   'P 1'
#
loop_
_entity.id
_entity.type
_entity.pdbx_description
1 polymer ?
#
loop_
_entity_poly.entity_id
_entity_poly.type
_entity_poly.pdbx_seq_one_letter_code
_entity_poly.pdbx_strand_id
1 'polypeptide(L)'
;ESIKLIEKAISMKKNFPPYIKLYLEILFSIGDTIKIQKILKKYWTATPTSSLRFCITNVLKANNIKEISFVKKFVEKNLSNDESKKLLVDFAIYFNEWSIARESIKGLIGANPSREICLFMSEIELGELNDIQKSEGWKLRANNANLENYWVCNITNNPQKDWSALSESGHFNSLEWRQQKMLSVL
;
A
#
# COMPACT_ATOMS: atom_id res chain seq x y z
N GLU A 1 -16.58 -16.82 15.49
CA GLU A 1 -15.92 -16.24 16.70
C GLU A 1 -14.87 -15.19 16.29
N SER A 2 -13.96 -15.50 15.38
CA SER A 2 -12.88 -14.59 14.92
C SER A 2 -13.36 -13.24 14.41
N ILE A 3 -14.48 -13.20 13.65
CA ILE A 3 -15.08 -11.94 13.16
C ILE A 3 -15.50 -11.03 14.31
N LYS A 4 -16.16 -11.57 15.34
CA LYS A 4 -16.59 -10.78 16.49
C LYS A 4 -15.41 -10.19 17.26
N LEU A 5 -14.33 -10.96 17.39
CA LEU A 5 -13.12 -10.51 18.07
C LEU A 5 -12.42 -9.38 17.31
N ILE A 6 -12.27 -9.50 16.00
CA ILE A 6 -11.64 -8.44 15.20
C ILE A 6 -12.50 -7.17 15.12
N GLU A 7 -13.81 -7.29 15.02
CA GLU A 7 -14.73 -6.15 15.07
C GLU A 7 -14.65 -5.42 16.42
N LYS A 8 -14.50 -6.17 17.52
CA LYS A 8 -14.25 -5.58 18.86
C LYS A 8 -12.90 -4.87 18.91
N ALA A 9 -11.81 -5.47 18.40
CA ALA A 9 -10.51 -4.84 18.34
C ALA A 9 -10.54 -3.53 17.54
N ILE A 10 -11.21 -3.51 16.37
CA ILE A 10 -11.38 -2.32 15.54
C ILE A 10 -12.21 -1.25 16.26
N SER A 11 -13.20 -1.63 17.09
CA SER A 11 -13.97 -0.66 17.87
C SER A 11 -13.13 0.05 18.94
N MET A 12 -12.11 -0.64 19.47
CA MET A 12 -11.18 -0.09 20.46
C MET A 12 -10.10 0.80 19.83
N LYS A 13 -9.59 0.43 18.65
CA LYS A 13 -8.61 1.21 17.89
C LYS A 13 -9.11 1.42 16.45
N LYS A 14 -9.93 2.45 16.28
CA LYS A 14 -10.56 2.77 14.99
C LYS A 14 -9.52 3.07 13.91
N ASN A 15 -9.82 2.65 12.69
CA ASN A 15 -9.01 2.91 11.49
C ASN A 15 -7.53 2.46 11.60
N PHE A 16 -7.23 1.48 12.46
CA PHE A 16 -5.88 0.93 12.57
C PHE A 16 -5.63 -0.09 11.45
N PRO A 17 -4.75 0.22 10.46
CA PRO A 17 -4.59 -0.59 9.24
C PRO A 17 -4.29 -2.07 9.48
N PRO A 18 -3.44 -2.47 10.47
CA PRO A 18 -3.19 -3.88 10.74
C PRO A 18 -4.44 -4.68 11.14
N TYR A 19 -5.38 -4.08 11.89
CA TYR A 19 -6.63 -4.75 12.24
C TYR A 19 -7.56 -4.88 11.03
N ILE A 20 -7.56 -3.87 10.14
CA ILE A 20 -8.30 -3.92 8.88
C ILE A 20 -7.72 -5.02 7.97
N LYS A 21 -6.38 -5.14 7.89
CA LYS A 21 -5.70 -6.22 7.18
C LYS A 21 -6.19 -7.58 7.69
N LEU A 22 -6.10 -7.84 8.98
CA LEU A 22 -6.52 -9.11 9.58
C LEU A 22 -8.01 -9.40 9.33
N TYR A 23 -8.86 -8.38 9.39
CA TYR A 23 -10.28 -8.54 9.08
C TYR A 23 -10.50 -8.99 7.63
N LEU A 24 -9.81 -8.37 6.69
CA LEU A 24 -9.88 -8.74 5.28
C LEU A 24 -9.36 -10.18 5.07
N GLU A 25 -8.25 -10.57 5.69
CA GLU A 25 -7.70 -11.94 5.63
C GLU A 25 -8.74 -12.98 6.10
N ILE A 26 -9.43 -12.71 7.23
CA ILE A 26 -10.51 -13.57 7.73
C ILE A 26 -11.65 -13.63 6.70
N LEU A 27 -12.07 -12.50 6.13
CA LEU A 27 -13.16 -12.48 5.15
C LEU A 27 -12.81 -13.20 3.85
N PHE A 28 -11.55 -13.10 3.39
CA PHE A 28 -11.07 -13.87 2.24
C PHE A 28 -11.07 -15.37 2.52
N SER A 29 -10.66 -15.79 3.72
CA SER A 29 -10.63 -17.21 4.09
C SER A 29 -12.02 -17.87 4.11
N ILE A 30 -13.07 -17.10 4.33
CA ILE A 30 -14.46 -17.59 4.30
C ILE A 30 -15.18 -17.29 2.96
N GLY A 31 -14.53 -16.59 2.03
CA GLY A 31 -15.07 -16.30 0.70
C GLY A 31 -16.17 -15.23 0.65
N ASP A 32 -16.31 -14.38 1.68
CA ASP A 32 -17.36 -13.33 1.74
C ASP A 32 -16.96 -12.09 0.93
N THR A 33 -17.02 -12.20 -0.39
CA THR A 33 -16.63 -11.13 -1.33
C THR A 33 -17.47 -9.87 -1.20
N ILE A 34 -18.75 -9.99 -0.85
CA ILE A 34 -19.65 -8.84 -0.63
C ILE A 34 -19.18 -8.02 0.58
N LYS A 35 -18.90 -8.71 1.68
CA LYS A 35 -18.44 -8.05 2.91
C LYS A 35 -17.04 -7.45 2.73
N ILE A 36 -16.14 -8.12 1.99
CA ILE A 36 -14.83 -7.59 1.63
C ILE A 36 -14.97 -6.24 0.92
N GLN A 37 -15.76 -6.15 -0.14
CA GLN A 37 -15.98 -4.89 -0.86
C GLN A 37 -16.57 -3.80 0.03
N LYS A 38 -17.52 -4.15 0.90
CA LYS A 38 -18.12 -3.21 1.85
C LYS A 38 -17.10 -2.67 2.85
N ILE A 39 -16.23 -3.53 3.38
CA ILE A 39 -15.18 -3.15 4.35
C ILE A 39 -14.12 -2.28 3.67
N LEU A 40 -13.64 -2.67 2.49
CA LEU A 40 -12.68 -1.88 1.71
C LEU A 40 -13.24 -0.48 1.44
N LYS A 41 -14.47 -0.38 0.90
CA LYS A 41 -15.12 0.90 0.61
C LYS A 41 -15.27 1.75 1.87
N LYS A 42 -15.70 1.17 2.99
CA LYS A 42 -15.88 1.88 4.28
C LYS A 42 -14.58 2.53 4.74
N TYR A 43 -13.52 1.73 4.87
CA TYR A 43 -12.26 2.23 5.46
C TYR A 43 -11.47 3.10 4.49
N TRP A 44 -11.49 2.80 3.20
CA TRP A 44 -10.83 3.62 2.20
C TRP A 44 -11.49 5.00 2.06
N THR A 45 -12.82 5.06 2.06
CA THR A 45 -13.54 6.35 2.01
C THR A 45 -13.28 7.20 3.25
N ALA A 46 -13.13 6.57 4.42
CA ALA A 46 -12.90 7.29 5.67
C ALA A 46 -11.49 7.88 5.75
N THR A 47 -10.45 7.10 5.40
CA THR A 47 -9.06 7.49 5.68
C THR A 47 -8.08 6.78 4.72
N PRO A 48 -7.96 7.20 3.44
CA PRO A 48 -6.99 6.64 2.51
C PRO A 48 -5.57 7.10 2.91
N THR A 49 -4.86 6.23 3.62
CA THR A 49 -3.48 6.46 4.09
C THR A 49 -2.50 5.49 3.46
N SER A 50 -1.22 5.84 3.44
CA SER A 50 -0.16 4.97 2.91
C SER A 50 -0.05 3.64 3.67
N SER A 51 -0.24 3.64 5.00
CA SER A 51 -0.26 2.41 5.79
C SER A 51 -1.46 1.51 5.48
N LEU A 52 -2.64 2.10 5.27
CA LEU A 52 -3.82 1.34 4.85
C LEU A 52 -3.66 0.79 3.43
N ARG A 53 -3.11 1.60 2.50
CA ARG A 53 -2.79 1.15 1.14
C ARG A 53 -1.85 -0.05 1.17
N PHE A 54 -0.77 0.05 1.93
CA PHE A 54 0.19 -1.05 2.08
C PHE A 54 -0.49 -2.35 2.58
N CYS A 55 -1.30 -2.26 3.64
CA CYS A 55 -2.04 -3.40 4.18
C CYS A 55 -3.01 -4.01 3.15
N ILE A 56 -3.80 -3.17 2.47
CA ILE A 56 -4.76 -3.62 1.44
C ILE A 56 -4.04 -4.27 0.26
N THR A 57 -2.99 -3.64 -0.27
CA THR A 57 -2.20 -4.20 -1.39
C THR A 57 -1.70 -5.60 -1.07
N ASN A 58 -1.12 -5.80 0.12
CA ASN A 58 -0.61 -7.11 0.53
C ASN A 58 -1.71 -8.17 0.58
N VAL A 59 -2.87 -7.85 1.17
CA VAL A 59 -3.99 -8.80 1.24
C VAL A 59 -4.55 -9.11 -0.15
N LEU A 60 -4.78 -8.11 -0.99
CA LEU A 60 -5.37 -8.30 -2.31
C LEU A 60 -4.45 -9.12 -3.24
N LYS A 61 -3.14 -8.84 -3.23
CA LYS A 61 -2.16 -9.62 -4.00
C LYS A 61 -2.05 -11.06 -3.49
N ALA A 62 -2.02 -11.27 -2.17
CA ALA A 62 -1.97 -12.60 -1.56
C ALA A 62 -3.22 -13.45 -1.89
N ASN A 63 -4.36 -12.83 -2.08
CA ASN A 63 -5.61 -13.52 -2.42
C ASN A 63 -5.92 -13.54 -3.93
N ASN A 64 -4.96 -13.17 -4.77
CA ASN A 64 -5.03 -13.29 -6.23
C ASN A 64 -6.33 -12.74 -6.81
N ILE A 65 -6.69 -11.49 -6.47
CA ILE A 65 -7.83 -10.82 -7.12
C ILE A 65 -7.62 -10.83 -8.65
N LYS A 66 -8.71 -10.92 -9.41
CA LYS A 66 -8.64 -11.28 -10.84
C LYS A 66 -8.57 -10.08 -11.79
N GLU A 67 -8.98 -8.91 -11.34
CA GLU A 67 -9.11 -7.74 -12.22
C GLU A 67 -9.06 -6.42 -11.46
N ILE A 68 -8.61 -5.38 -12.14
CA ILE A 68 -8.49 -4.02 -11.58
C ILE A 68 -9.84 -3.41 -11.21
N SER A 69 -10.93 -3.85 -11.81
CA SER A 69 -12.28 -3.39 -11.51
C SER A 69 -12.63 -3.58 -10.04
N PHE A 70 -12.06 -4.62 -9.40
CA PHE A 70 -12.21 -4.87 -7.96
C PHE A 70 -11.67 -3.70 -7.13
N VAL A 71 -10.51 -3.15 -7.51
CA VAL A 71 -9.89 -2.01 -6.83
C VAL A 71 -10.66 -0.72 -7.13
N LYS A 72 -11.02 -0.48 -8.39
CA LYS A 72 -11.76 0.71 -8.82
C LYS A 72 -13.04 0.93 -8.02
N LYS A 73 -13.79 -0.14 -7.70
CA LYS A 73 -15.06 -0.07 -6.97
C LYS A 73 -14.96 0.56 -5.59
N PHE A 74 -13.87 0.32 -4.84
CA PHE A 74 -13.79 0.87 -3.49
C PHE A 74 -13.02 2.20 -3.41
N VAL A 75 -12.18 2.53 -4.40
CA VAL A 75 -11.46 3.82 -4.45
C VAL A 75 -12.27 4.93 -5.09
N GLU A 76 -13.39 4.62 -5.74
CA GLU A 76 -14.22 5.51 -6.56
C GLU A 76 -14.49 6.88 -5.93
N LYS A 77 -14.79 6.91 -4.64
CA LYS A 77 -15.12 8.15 -3.92
C LYS A 77 -13.90 9.05 -3.60
N ASN A 78 -12.70 8.52 -3.72
CA ASN A 78 -11.45 9.17 -3.34
C ASN A 78 -10.42 9.20 -4.47
N LEU A 79 -10.86 9.22 -5.74
CA LEU A 79 -9.97 9.17 -6.92
C LEU A 79 -8.98 10.34 -7.00
N SER A 80 -9.31 11.50 -6.43
CA SER A 80 -8.39 12.66 -6.37
C SER A 80 -7.27 12.47 -5.34
N ASN A 81 -7.41 11.55 -4.39
CA ASN A 81 -6.42 11.30 -3.36
C ASN A 81 -5.20 10.56 -3.94
N ASP A 82 -4.00 10.98 -3.56
CA ASP A 82 -2.75 10.41 -4.10
C ASP A 82 -2.56 8.94 -3.73
N GLU A 83 -2.99 8.48 -2.55
CA GLU A 83 -2.93 7.07 -2.19
C GLU A 83 -3.88 6.21 -3.02
N SER A 84 -5.04 6.75 -3.45
CA SER A 84 -5.94 6.10 -4.40
C SER A 84 -5.32 5.95 -5.78
N LYS A 85 -4.64 7.00 -6.27
CA LYS A 85 -3.91 6.96 -7.54
C LYS A 85 -2.78 5.94 -7.48
N LYS A 86 -1.97 5.95 -6.40
CA LYS A 86 -0.89 4.98 -6.19
C LYS A 86 -1.40 3.53 -6.16
N LEU A 87 -2.53 3.30 -5.48
CA LEU A 87 -3.15 1.98 -5.45
C LEU A 87 -3.61 1.52 -6.84
N LEU A 88 -4.20 2.42 -7.62
CA LEU A 88 -4.60 2.13 -9.00
C LEU A 88 -3.39 1.87 -9.89
N VAL A 89 -2.30 2.64 -9.77
CA VAL A 89 -1.06 2.41 -10.52
C VAL A 89 -0.49 1.02 -10.21
N ASP A 90 -0.37 0.68 -8.93
CA ASP A 90 0.21 -0.59 -8.48
C ASP A 90 -0.58 -1.79 -9.03
N PHE A 91 -1.91 -1.76 -8.96
CA PHE A 91 -2.74 -2.83 -9.52
C PHE A 91 -2.86 -2.80 -11.04
N ALA A 92 -2.79 -1.63 -11.66
CA ALA A 92 -2.74 -1.53 -13.12
C ALA A 92 -1.45 -2.16 -13.68
N ILE A 93 -0.31 -1.93 -13.04
CA ILE A 93 0.96 -2.60 -13.36
C ILE A 93 0.82 -4.12 -13.14
N TYR A 94 0.29 -4.53 -11.99
CA TYR A 94 0.09 -5.95 -11.65
C TYR A 94 -0.75 -6.71 -12.68
N PHE A 95 -1.74 -6.05 -13.30
CA PHE A 95 -2.61 -6.61 -14.34
C PHE A 95 -2.16 -6.29 -15.78
N ASN A 96 -1.03 -5.60 -15.98
CA ASN A 96 -0.55 -5.10 -17.27
C ASN A 96 -1.54 -4.14 -17.97
N GLU A 97 -2.33 -3.41 -17.18
CA GLU A 97 -3.28 -2.39 -17.66
C GLU A 97 -2.53 -1.04 -17.82
N TRP A 98 -1.58 -0.98 -18.76
CA TRP A 98 -0.63 0.12 -18.90
C TRP A 98 -1.26 1.48 -19.10
N SER A 99 -2.36 1.56 -19.86
CA SER A 99 -3.10 2.80 -20.08
C SER A 99 -3.64 3.38 -18.77
N ILE A 100 -4.18 2.52 -17.90
CA ILE A 100 -4.69 2.91 -16.58
C ILE A 100 -3.55 3.33 -15.66
N ALA A 101 -2.44 2.59 -15.68
CA ALA A 101 -1.24 2.92 -14.90
C ALA A 101 -0.72 4.30 -15.28
N ARG A 102 -0.54 4.57 -16.57
CA ARG A 102 -0.05 5.86 -17.09
C ARG A 102 -0.99 7.02 -16.80
N GLU A 103 -2.28 6.82 -16.91
CA GLU A 103 -3.25 7.87 -16.56
C GLU A 103 -3.25 8.19 -15.07
N SER A 104 -3.25 7.15 -14.23
CA SER A 104 -3.29 7.31 -12.78
C SER A 104 -2.02 7.96 -12.22
N ILE A 105 -0.85 7.71 -12.81
CA ILE A 105 0.43 8.22 -12.32
C ILE A 105 0.70 9.68 -12.72
N LYS A 106 0.06 10.20 -13.78
CA LYS A 106 0.32 11.57 -14.29
C LYS A 106 0.26 12.64 -13.20
N GLY A 107 -0.72 12.58 -12.33
CA GLY A 107 -0.90 13.54 -11.25
C GLY A 107 0.05 13.36 -10.06
N LEU A 108 0.89 12.31 -10.07
CA LEU A 108 1.84 12.00 -8.98
C LEU A 108 3.28 12.35 -9.37
N ILE A 109 3.55 12.57 -10.65
CA ILE A 109 4.87 12.94 -11.17
C ILE A 109 5.07 14.43 -10.96
N GLY A 110 5.75 14.81 -9.89
CA GLY A 110 6.17 16.19 -9.62
C GLY A 110 7.66 16.40 -9.91
N ALA A 111 8.18 17.56 -9.51
CA ALA A 111 9.61 17.88 -9.63
C ALA A 111 10.49 16.88 -8.88
N ASN A 112 10.04 16.44 -7.70
CA ASN A 112 10.75 15.49 -6.84
C ASN A 112 9.84 14.30 -6.48
N PRO A 113 9.59 13.36 -7.42
CA PRO A 113 8.77 12.19 -7.14
C PRO A 113 9.43 11.27 -6.10
N SER A 114 8.63 10.60 -5.28
CA SER A 114 9.14 9.62 -4.33
C SER A 114 9.76 8.41 -5.05
N ARG A 115 10.52 7.62 -4.30
CA ARG A 115 11.12 6.39 -4.81
C ARG A 115 10.07 5.46 -5.43
N GLU A 116 8.93 5.28 -4.78
CA GLU A 116 7.84 4.45 -5.27
C GLU A 116 7.33 4.92 -6.64
N ILE A 117 7.11 6.23 -6.81
CA ILE A 117 6.66 6.80 -8.08
C ILE A 117 7.70 6.59 -9.18
N CYS A 118 8.99 6.74 -8.86
CA CYS A 118 10.06 6.46 -9.81
C CYS A 118 10.08 4.98 -10.23
N LEU A 119 9.88 4.05 -9.30
CA LEU A 119 9.82 2.63 -9.60
C LEU A 119 8.59 2.27 -10.44
N PHE A 120 7.41 2.82 -10.13
CA PHE A 120 6.22 2.65 -10.97
C PHE A 120 6.46 3.15 -12.39
N MET A 121 7.08 4.31 -12.56
CA MET A 121 7.43 4.83 -13.90
C MET A 121 8.39 3.92 -14.64
N SER A 122 9.40 3.37 -13.94
CA SER A 122 10.31 2.39 -14.52
C SER A 122 9.57 1.15 -15.06
N GLU A 123 8.62 0.62 -14.28
CA GLU A 123 7.82 -0.54 -14.69
C GLU A 123 6.87 -0.22 -15.86
N ILE A 124 6.27 0.96 -15.87
CA ILE A 124 5.39 1.42 -16.95
C ILE A 124 6.18 1.60 -18.26
N GLU A 125 7.35 2.27 -18.22
CA GLU A 125 8.16 2.46 -19.43
C GLU A 125 8.64 1.12 -20.01
N LEU A 126 9.01 0.19 -19.15
CA LEU A 126 9.43 -1.14 -19.59
C LEU A 126 8.27 -1.97 -20.11
N GLY A 127 7.14 -2.03 -19.35
CA GLY A 127 6.05 -2.92 -19.69
C GLY A 127 5.17 -2.46 -20.85
N GLU A 128 4.93 -1.14 -20.98
CA GLU A 128 4.12 -0.58 -22.06
C GLU A 128 4.88 -0.41 -23.36
N LEU A 129 6.11 0.14 -23.29
CA LEU A 129 6.86 0.58 -24.47
C LEU A 129 8.12 -0.24 -24.71
N ASN A 130 8.47 -1.17 -23.82
CA ASN A 130 9.76 -1.86 -23.80
C ASN A 130 10.97 -0.90 -23.85
N ASP A 131 10.81 0.30 -23.27
CA ASP A 131 11.84 1.34 -23.25
C ASP A 131 12.80 1.13 -22.07
N ILE A 132 13.81 0.30 -22.31
CA ILE A 132 14.82 -0.06 -21.31
C ILE A 132 15.57 1.19 -20.84
N GLN A 133 15.90 2.11 -21.74
CA GLN A 133 16.67 3.30 -21.40
C GLN A 133 15.92 4.23 -20.44
N LYS A 134 14.65 4.50 -20.70
CA LYS A 134 13.82 5.29 -19.77
C LYS A 134 13.57 4.57 -18.46
N SER A 135 13.34 3.26 -18.51
CA SER A 135 13.17 2.45 -17.31
C SER A 135 14.38 2.56 -16.40
N GLU A 136 15.60 2.39 -16.93
CA GLU A 136 16.84 2.54 -16.16
C GLU A 136 17.04 3.98 -15.65
N GLY A 137 16.70 4.98 -16.44
CA GLY A 137 16.72 6.39 -16.01
C GLY A 137 15.83 6.64 -14.77
N TRP A 138 14.64 6.05 -14.74
CA TRP A 138 13.75 6.13 -13.58
C TRP A 138 14.28 5.37 -12.36
N LYS A 139 14.92 4.20 -12.54
CA LYS A 139 15.58 3.47 -11.44
C LYS A 139 16.72 4.28 -10.82
N LEU A 140 17.56 4.92 -11.66
CA LEU A 140 18.62 5.81 -11.18
C LEU A 140 18.04 6.98 -10.35
N ARG A 141 16.95 7.58 -10.82
CA ARG A 141 16.24 8.63 -10.06
C ARG A 141 15.70 8.12 -8.72
N ALA A 142 15.18 6.90 -8.69
CA ALA A 142 14.67 6.27 -7.47
C ALA A 142 15.75 6.13 -6.38
N ASN A 143 17.02 5.95 -6.74
CA ASN A 143 18.12 5.80 -5.78
C ASN A 143 18.37 7.07 -4.94
N ASN A 144 18.03 8.23 -5.48
CA ASN A 144 18.20 9.53 -4.81
C ASN A 144 16.88 10.14 -4.32
N ALA A 145 15.78 9.43 -4.46
CA ALA A 145 14.45 9.92 -4.09
C ALA A 145 14.12 9.62 -2.63
N ASN A 146 13.14 10.36 -2.09
CA ASN A 146 12.63 10.13 -0.74
C ASN A 146 12.06 8.72 -0.60
N LEU A 147 12.48 8.06 0.49
CA LEU A 147 12.00 6.72 0.84
C LEU A 147 10.54 6.76 1.31
N GLU A 148 9.87 5.63 1.14
CA GLU A 148 8.53 5.41 1.66
C GLU A 148 8.55 5.13 3.17
N ASN A 149 7.37 5.19 3.79
CA ASN A 149 7.20 4.75 5.16
C ASN A 149 7.19 3.22 5.26
N TYR A 150 7.63 2.72 6.40
CA TYR A 150 7.59 1.31 6.79
C TYR A 150 7.11 1.17 8.23
N TRP A 151 6.84 -0.06 8.67
CA TRP A 151 6.76 -0.35 10.10
C TRP A 151 8.15 -0.33 10.69
N VAL A 152 8.42 0.62 11.57
CA VAL A 152 9.74 0.84 12.17
C VAL A 152 9.61 0.77 13.68
N CYS A 153 10.45 -0.05 14.30
CA CYS A 153 10.54 -0.08 15.77
C CYS A 153 11.05 1.28 16.27
N ASN A 154 10.30 1.92 17.14
CA ASN A 154 10.67 3.24 17.69
C ASN A 154 11.82 3.20 18.69
N ILE A 155 12.19 1.99 19.16
CA ILE A 155 13.29 1.78 20.11
C ILE A 155 14.60 1.51 19.36
N THR A 156 14.59 0.56 18.39
CA THR A 156 15.81 0.13 17.68
C THR A 156 16.01 0.82 16.33
N ASN A 157 14.96 1.51 15.82
CA ASN A 157 14.92 2.07 14.47
C ASN A 157 15.02 1.02 13.35
N ASN A 158 14.81 -0.25 13.65
CA ASN A 158 14.81 -1.32 12.66
C ASN A 158 13.45 -1.37 11.92
N PRO A 159 13.47 -1.38 10.56
CA PRO A 159 12.26 -1.56 9.78
C PRO A 159 11.86 -3.03 9.74
N GLN A 160 10.56 -3.29 9.64
CA GLN A 160 10.02 -4.62 9.34
C GLN A 160 8.85 -4.53 8.36
N LYS A 161 8.60 -5.63 7.67
CA LYS A 161 7.61 -5.67 6.59
C LYS A 161 6.18 -5.54 7.10
N ASP A 162 5.83 -6.30 8.12
CA ASP A 162 4.47 -6.36 8.65
C ASP A 162 4.41 -5.87 10.08
N TRP A 163 3.28 -5.31 10.46
CA TRP A 163 3.03 -4.97 11.85
C TRP A 163 2.78 -6.24 12.69
N SER A 164 3.34 -6.25 13.87
CA SER A 164 3.07 -7.24 14.92
C SER A 164 3.07 -6.57 16.29
N ALA A 165 2.38 -7.16 17.27
CA ALA A 165 2.37 -6.63 18.63
C ALA A 165 3.76 -6.68 19.27
N LEU A 166 4.56 -7.69 18.94
CA LEU A 166 5.98 -7.82 19.30
C LEU A 166 6.81 -7.58 18.05
N SER A 167 7.68 -6.57 18.03
CA SER A 167 8.59 -6.33 16.89
C SER A 167 9.61 -7.46 16.73
N GLU A 168 10.18 -7.59 15.53
CA GLU A 168 11.28 -8.53 15.27
C GLU A 168 12.50 -8.27 16.18
N SER A 169 12.63 -7.04 16.69
CA SER A 169 13.64 -6.66 17.67
C SER A 169 13.26 -6.98 19.12
N GLY A 170 12.14 -7.68 19.36
CA GLY A 170 11.72 -8.11 20.71
C GLY A 170 11.00 -7.05 21.56
N HIS A 171 10.58 -5.93 20.99
CA HIS A 171 9.91 -4.85 21.72
C HIS A 171 8.40 -4.85 21.49
N PHE A 172 7.63 -4.83 22.59
CA PHE A 172 6.16 -4.85 22.54
C PHE A 172 5.61 -3.47 22.18
N ASN A 173 4.62 -3.44 21.26
CA ASN A 173 3.89 -2.25 20.81
C ASN A 173 4.79 -1.07 20.39
N SER A 174 5.93 -1.38 19.77
CA SER A 174 6.99 -0.42 19.43
C SER A 174 7.01 -0.02 17.95
N LEU A 175 6.08 -0.56 17.12
CA LEU A 175 6.08 -0.32 15.69
C LEU A 175 5.24 0.90 15.33
N GLU A 176 5.85 1.80 14.58
CA GLU A 176 5.26 3.01 14.02
C GLU A 176 5.37 3.02 12.50
N TRP A 177 4.37 3.54 11.83
CA TRP A 177 4.40 3.72 10.37
C TRP A 177 5.08 5.04 10.03
N ARG A 178 6.37 4.98 9.69
CA ARG A 178 7.21 6.15 9.41
C ARG A 178 8.41 5.80 8.55
N GLN A 179 9.12 6.80 8.08
CA GLN A 179 10.45 6.60 7.51
C GLN A 179 11.45 6.15 8.59
N GLN A 180 12.37 5.29 8.20
CA GLN A 180 13.53 4.96 9.04
C GLN A 180 14.39 6.22 9.20
N LYS A 181 14.77 6.56 10.42
CA LYS A 181 15.70 7.67 10.66
C LYS A 181 17.07 7.27 10.11
N MET A 182 17.66 8.10 9.26
CA MET A 182 19.05 7.93 8.90
C MET A 182 19.90 8.11 10.17
N LEU A 183 20.76 7.15 10.45
CA LEU A 183 21.79 7.34 11.48
C LEU A 183 22.70 8.43 10.93
N SER A 184 22.74 9.59 11.61
CA SER A 184 23.78 10.59 11.34
C SER A 184 25.13 9.91 11.63
N VAL A 185 25.89 9.67 10.57
CA VAL A 185 27.31 9.29 10.73
C VAL A 185 27.98 10.51 11.35
N LEU A 186 28.27 10.42 12.66
CA LEU A 186 29.13 11.36 13.37
C LEU A 186 30.59 11.19 12.93
#